data_b7d9b7451467bd04314c044faaf71981
#
_entry.id   b7d9b7451467bd04314c044faaf71981
#
_cell.length_a   1.000
_cell.length_b   1.000
_cell.length_c   1.000
_cell.angle_alpha   90.00
_cell.angle_beta   90.00
_cell.angle_gamma   90.00
#
_symmetry.space_group_name_H-M   'P 1'
#
loop_
_entity.id
_entity.type
_entity.pdbx_description
1 polymer ?
#
loop_
_entity_poly.entity_id
_entity_poly.type
_entity_poly.pdbx_seq_one_letter_code
_entity_poly.pdbx_strand_id
1 'polypeptide(L)'
;MSYDVYIGQYDFNYTSNLGPFFRHYIPGVSGEGLKGLDGLEGQEAEPLLLAALDAILDDLEVSGAAGMVERWDSPNGWGTWIGATRMISKLARACTVHPAVIINVFT
;
A
#
# COMPACT_ATOMS: atom_id res chain seq x y z
N MET A 1 3.14 -15.35 -4.95
CA MET A 1 2.01 -14.89 -4.11
C MET A 1 1.78 -13.42 -4.30
N SER A 2 0.57 -12.97 -4.12
CA SER A 2 0.21 -11.58 -4.34
C SER A 2 -0.88 -11.13 -3.38
N TYR A 3 -1.03 -9.82 -3.28
CA TYR A 3 -2.17 -9.19 -2.62
C TYR A 3 -3.22 -8.87 -3.66
N ASP A 4 -4.46 -9.24 -3.39
CA ASP A 4 -5.61 -8.83 -4.17
C ASP A 4 -6.48 -7.96 -3.25
N VAL A 5 -6.64 -6.69 -3.64
CA VAL A 5 -7.39 -5.71 -2.84
C VAL A 5 -8.59 -5.25 -3.64
N TYR A 6 -9.76 -5.37 -3.05
CA TYR A 6 -11.02 -4.98 -3.69
C TYR A 6 -11.71 -3.89 -2.90
N ILE A 7 -12.18 -2.86 -3.60
CA ILE A 7 -13.08 -1.85 -3.06
C ILE A 7 -14.15 -1.58 -4.10
N GLY A 8 -15.37 -2.06 -3.84
CA GLY A 8 -16.44 -2.02 -4.83
C GLY A 8 -16.05 -2.80 -6.07
N GLN A 9 -16.15 -2.16 -7.24
CA GLN A 9 -15.79 -2.76 -8.53
C GLN A 9 -14.29 -2.61 -8.86
N TYR A 10 -13.54 -1.87 -8.04
CA TYR A 10 -12.10 -1.70 -8.27
C TYR A 10 -11.34 -2.86 -7.69
N ASP A 11 -10.39 -3.39 -8.45
CA ASP A 11 -9.46 -4.38 -7.94
C ASP A 11 -8.02 -3.91 -8.18
N PHE A 12 -7.17 -4.26 -7.24
CA PHE A 12 -5.75 -3.94 -7.29
C PHE A 12 -4.97 -5.18 -6.93
N ASN A 13 -3.89 -5.43 -7.67
CA ASN A 13 -3.05 -6.58 -7.43
C ASN A 13 -1.60 -6.14 -7.32
N TYR A 14 -0.88 -6.66 -6.34
CA TYR A 14 0.56 -6.45 -6.25
C TYR A 14 1.26 -7.63 -5.60
N THR A 15 2.53 -7.81 -5.92
CA THR A 15 3.33 -8.92 -5.41
C THR A 15 3.55 -8.84 -3.90
N SER A 16 3.46 -10.00 -3.22
CA SER A 16 3.74 -10.10 -1.79
C SER A 16 5.23 -9.93 -1.45
N ASN A 17 6.10 -9.88 -2.46
CA ASN A 17 7.52 -9.57 -2.25
C ASN A 17 7.70 -8.18 -1.61
N LEU A 18 6.77 -7.28 -1.81
CA LEU A 18 6.76 -5.96 -1.18
C LEU A 18 5.95 -5.93 0.14
N GLY A 19 5.62 -7.09 0.70
CA GLY A 19 4.96 -7.17 2.00
C GLY A 19 5.66 -6.34 3.08
N PRO A 20 6.99 -6.44 3.24
CA PRO A 20 7.72 -5.61 4.21
C PRO A 20 7.54 -4.11 4.00
N PHE A 21 7.49 -3.66 2.74
CA PHE A 21 7.24 -2.27 2.40
C PHE A 21 5.86 -1.83 2.90
N PHE A 22 4.83 -2.59 2.58
CA PHE A 22 3.47 -2.28 3.01
C PHE A 22 3.33 -2.29 4.54
N ARG A 23 3.95 -3.25 5.21
CA ARG A 23 3.91 -3.33 6.68
C ARG A 23 4.63 -2.16 7.34
N HIS A 24 5.67 -1.65 6.69
CA HIS A 24 6.43 -0.52 7.21
C HIS A 24 5.66 0.79 7.09
N TYR A 25 5.03 1.03 5.95
CA TYR A 25 4.40 2.32 5.64
C TYR A 25 2.91 2.39 5.95
N ILE A 26 2.21 1.27 6.01
CA ILE A 26 0.81 1.22 6.39
C ILE A 26 0.74 0.66 7.82
N PRO A 27 0.89 1.53 8.84
CA PRO A 27 0.97 1.05 10.23
C PRO A 27 -0.35 0.58 10.79
N GLY A 28 -1.40 0.62 10.04
CA GLY A 28 -2.76 0.37 10.42
C GLY A 28 -2.98 -0.76 11.42
N VAL A 29 -4.17 -1.19 11.56
CA VAL A 29 -4.60 -2.19 12.52
C VAL A 29 -3.64 -3.39 12.52
N SER A 30 -3.03 -3.69 13.64
CA SER A 30 -2.19 -4.88 13.88
C SER A 30 -0.84 -4.90 13.15
N GLY A 31 -0.42 -3.86 12.46
CA GLY A 31 0.86 -3.84 11.75
C GLY A 31 0.95 -4.82 10.59
N GLU A 32 -0.18 -5.19 10.01
CA GLU A 32 -0.26 -6.17 8.92
C GLU A 32 -0.15 -5.57 7.52
N GLY A 33 0.08 -4.26 7.41
CA GLY A 33 0.19 -3.60 6.13
C GLY A 33 -1.12 -3.62 5.35
N LEU A 34 -1.09 -4.03 4.09
CA LEU A 34 -2.30 -4.11 3.25
C LEU A 34 -3.38 -4.99 3.87
N LYS A 35 -2.99 -6.11 4.46
CA LYS A 35 -3.96 -7.03 5.06
C LYS A 35 -4.72 -6.39 6.22
N GLY A 36 -4.10 -5.46 6.92
CA GLY A 36 -4.75 -4.71 8.00
C GLY A 36 -5.89 -3.80 7.52
N LEU A 37 -6.00 -3.56 6.22
CA LEU A 37 -7.09 -2.79 5.64
C LEU A 37 -8.36 -3.63 5.41
N ASP A 38 -8.24 -4.95 5.50
CA ASP A 38 -9.37 -5.85 5.27
C ASP A 38 -10.49 -5.57 6.28
N GLY A 39 -11.68 -5.37 5.76
CA GLY A 39 -12.86 -5.08 6.59
C GLY A 39 -13.06 -3.61 6.93
N LEU A 40 -12.11 -2.72 6.60
CA LEU A 40 -12.29 -1.29 6.82
C LEU A 40 -13.13 -0.67 5.71
N GLU A 41 -13.87 0.37 6.06
CA GLU A 41 -14.49 1.22 5.03
C GLU A 41 -13.44 2.11 4.38
N GLY A 42 -13.69 2.55 3.15
CA GLY A 42 -12.77 3.44 2.44
C GLY A 42 -12.40 4.68 3.26
N GLN A 43 -13.38 5.31 3.92
CA GLN A 43 -13.13 6.50 4.73
C GLN A 43 -12.25 6.22 5.96
N GLU A 44 -12.22 4.99 6.45
CA GLU A 44 -11.35 4.58 7.56
C GLU A 44 -9.92 4.31 7.09
N ALA A 45 -9.79 3.72 5.90
CA ALA A 45 -8.49 3.37 5.33
C ALA A 45 -7.76 4.57 4.72
N GLU A 46 -8.50 5.55 4.17
CA GLU A 46 -7.91 6.69 3.48
C GLU A 46 -6.85 7.42 4.31
N PRO A 47 -7.11 7.80 5.57
CA PRO A 47 -6.09 8.49 6.37
C PRO A 47 -4.81 7.66 6.56
N LEU A 48 -4.94 6.34 6.67
CA LEU A 48 -3.79 5.44 6.81
C LEU A 48 -2.96 5.42 5.54
N LEU A 49 -3.62 5.40 4.38
CA LEU A 49 -2.96 5.38 3.08
C LEU A 49 -2.28 6.71 2.78
N LEU A 50 -2.92 7.83 3.12
CA LEU A 50 -2.33 9.16 2.95
C LEU A 50 -1.11 9.34 3.86
N ALA A 51 -1.18 8.87 5.09
CA ALA A 51 -0.04 8.91 6.01
C ALA A 51 1.11 8.05 5.49
N ALA A 52 0.80 6.90 4.87
CA ALA A 52 1.82 6.05 4.26
C ALA A 52 2.52 6.78 3.10
N LEU A 53 1.77 7.46 2.24
CA LEU A 53 2.34 8.22 1.13
C LEU A 53 3.26 9.34 1.62
N ASP A 54 2.86 10.06 2.67
CA ASP A 54 3.69 11.10 3.26
C ASP A 54 4.98 10.53 3.82
N ALA A 55 4.93 9.41 4.52
CA ALA A 55 6.10 8.75 5.08
C ALA A 55 7.05 8.25 3.98
N ILE A 56 6.50 7.74 2.87
CA ILE A 56 7.30 7.32 1.71
C ILE A 56 8.04 8.51 1.12
N LEU A 57 7.35 9.65 0.96
CA LEU A 57 7.97 10.86 0.41
C LEU A 57 9.07 11.39 1.33
N ASP A 58 8.86 11.36 2.64
CA ASP A 58 9.89 11.76 3.61
C ASP A 58 11.14 10.88 3.49
N ASP A 59 10.96 9.56 3.42
CA ASP A 59 12.07 8.64 3.28
C ASP A 59 12.79 8.80 1.92
N LEU A 60 12.04 9.06 0.86
CA LEU A 60 12.59 9.34 -0.45
C LEU A 60 13.50 10.59 -0.42
N GLU A 61 13.07 11.62 0.29
CA GLU A 61 13.85 12.85 0.43
C GLU A 61 15.18 12.60 1.14
N VAL A 62 15.17 11.76 2.17
CA VAL A 62 16.35 11.43 2.97
C VAL A 62 17.28 10.45 2.24
N SER A 63 16.72 9.38 1.68
CA SER A 63 17.50 8.26 1.12
C SER A 63 17.79 8.40 -0.37
N GLY A 64 17.01 9.21 -1.08
CA GLY A 64 17.04 9.27 -2.53
C GLY A 64 16.45 8.04 -3.18
N ALA A 65 16.22 8.12 -4.50
CA ALA A 65 15.63 7.00 -5.25
C ALA A 65 16.48 5.73 -5.18
N ALA A 66 17.81 5.88 -5.26
CA ALA A 66 18.72 4.73 -5.20
C ALA A 66 18.65 4.03 -3.83
N GLY A 67 18.54 4.79 -2.74
CA GLY A 67 18.38 4.23 -1.40
C GLY A 67 17.06 3.48 -1.23
N MET A 68 16.00 3.98 -1.84
CA MET A 68 14.69 3.31 -1.81
C MET A 68 14.72 2.00 -2.60
N VAL A 69 15.38 1.99 -3.76
CA VAL A 69 15.57 0.77 -4.55
C VAL A 69 16.34 -0.28 -3.74
N GLU A 70 17.47 0.12 -3.14
CA GLU A 70 18.30 -0.78 -2.36
C GLU A 70 17.55 -1.40 -1.20
N ARG A 71 16.73 -0.60 -0.52
CA ARG A 71 16.01 -1.03 0.67
C ARG A 71 14.80 -1.92 0.35
N TRP A 72 14.06 -1.60 -0.70
CA TRP A 72 12.71 -2.16 -0.91
C TRP A 72 12.54 -3.02 -2.14
N ASP A 73 13.23 -2.72 -3.25
CA ASP A 73 13.00 -3.44 -4.49
C ASP A 73 13.40 -4.90 -4.35
N SER A 74 12.56 -5.78 -4.89
CA SER A 74 12.82 -7.20 -4.86
C SER A 74 14.05 -7.54 -5.73
N PRO A 75 15.02 -8.33 -5.21
CA PRO A 75 16.22 -8.68 -5.99
C PRO A 75 15.92 -9.45 -7.27
N ASN A 76 14.77 -10.12 -7.34
CA ASN A 76 14.39 -10.91 -8.52
C ASN A 76 13.61 -10.09 -9.55
N GLY A 77 13.46 -8.79 -9.36
CA GLY A 77 12.73 -7.91 -10.27
C GLY A 77 11.19 -7.97 -10.12
N TRP A 78 10.69 -8.72 -9.14
CA TRP A 78 9.27 -8.89 -8.91
C TRP A 78 8.78 -7.95 -7.81
N GLY A 79 8.64 -6.69 -8.18
CA GLY A 79 8.12 -5.66 -7.31
C GLY A 79 9.12 -4.57 -7.00
N THR A 80 8.64 -3.32 -7.03
CA THR A 80 9.45 -2.12 -6.79
C THR A 80 8.74 -1.22 -5.80
N TRP A 81 9.51 -0.37 -5.11
CA TRP A 81 8.96 0.63 -4.21
C TRP A 81 8.05 1.62 -4.95
N ILE A 82 8.40 1.96 -6.21
CA ILE A 82 7.59 2.85 -7.03
C ILE A 82 6.24 2.21 -7.35
N GLY A 83 6.25 0.94 -7.76
CA GLY A 83 5.02 0.21 -8.06
C GLY A 83 4.12 0.08 -6.84
N ALA A 84 4.70 -0.25 -5.69
CA ALA A 84 3.96 -0.35 -4.43
C ALA A 84 3.37 1.00 -4.01
N THR A 85 4.15 2.08 -4.13
CA THR A 85 3.70 3.43 -3.83
C THR A 85 2.54 3.84 -4.76
N ARG A 86 2.65 3.50 -6.04
CA ARG A 86 1.60 3.78 -7.01
C ARG A 86 0.31 3.05 -6.67
N MET A 87 0.42 1.80 -6.22
CA MET A 87 -0.75 1.04 -5.76
C MET A 87 -1.42 1.72 -4.56
N ILE A 88 -0.63 2.15 -3.57
CA ILE A 88 -1.16 2.87 -2.41
C ILE A 88 -1.90 4.13 -2.84
N SER A 89 -1.33 4.89 -3.77
CA SER A 89 -1.95 6.11 -4.29
C SER A 89 -3.28 5.84 -4.98
N LYS A 90 -3.34 4.81 -5.81
CA LYS A 90 -4.57 4.42 -6.52
C LYS A 90 -5.63 3.93 -5.54
N LEU A 91 -5.22 3.17 -4.54
CA LEU A 91 -6.14 2.66 -3.52
C LEU A 91 -6.70 3.82 -2.68
N ALA A 92 -5.87 4.79 -2.31
CA ALA A 92 -6.32 5.98 -1.58
C ALA A 92 -7.38 6.75 -2.40
N ARG A 93 -7.16 6.89 -3.70
CA ARG A 93 -8.13 7.53 -4.60
C ARG A 93 -9.46 6.77 -4.63
N ALA A 94 -9.40 5.44 -4.72
CA ALA A 94 -10.59 4.62 -4.69
C ALA A 94 -11.36 4.76 -3.37
N CYS A 95 -10.65 4.89 -2.25
CA CYS A 95 -11.25 5.13 -0.95
C CYS A 95 -11.96 6.49 -0.90
N THR A 96 -11.40 7.51 -1.54
CA THR A 96 -12.01 8.84 -1.62
C THR A 96 -13.32 8.80 -2.40
N VAL A 97 -13.34 8.03 -3.50
CA VAL A 97 -14.52 7.87 -4.36
C VAL A 97 -15.58 6.99 -3.70
N HIS A 98 -15.17 6.01 -2.91
CA HIS A 98 -16.05 5.03 -2.27
C HIS A 98 -15.85 4.99 -0.75
N PRO A 99 -16.17 6.08 -0.02
CA PRO A 99 -15.84 6.18 1.40
C PRO A 99 -16.57 5.17 2.31
N ALA A 100 -17.75 4.73 1.91
CA ALA A 100 -18.56 3.81 2.72
C ALA A 100 -18.43 2.34 2.28
N VAL A 101 -17.64 2.05 1.25
CA VAL A 101 -17.48 0.68 0.75
C VAL A 101 -16.41 -0.04 1.55
N ILE A 102 -16.68 -1.29 1.89
CA ILE A 102 -15.75 -2.14 2.65
C ILE A 102 -14.64 -2.64 1.72
N ILE A 103 -13.41 -2.57 2.21
CA ILE A 103 -12.24 -3.11 1.53
C ILE A 103 -12.12 -4.60 1.84
N ASN A 104 -11.81 -5.40 0.83
CA ASN A 104 -11.50 -6.81 0.99
C ASN A 104 -10.08 -7.06 0.50
N VAL A 105 -9.27 -7.71 1.32
CA VAL A 105 -7.88 -8.03 0.99
C VAL A 105 -7.68 -9.54 1.04
N PHE A 106 -7.19 -10.09 -0.05
CA PHE A 106 -6.83 -11.51 -0.15
C PHE A 106 -5.32 -11.65 -0.39
N THR A 107 -4.74 -12.61 0.27
CA THR A 107 -3.29 -12.88 0.15
C THR A 107 -3.01 -14.29 -0.34
#